data_77e922c8c108fabaed175f5273b82433
#
_entry.id   77e922c8c108fabaed175f5273b82433
#
_cell.length_a   1.000
_cell.length_b   1.000
_cell.length_c   1.000
_cell.angle_alpha   90.00
_cell.angle_beta   90.00
_cell.angle_gamma   90.00
#
_symmetry.space_group_name_H-M   'P 1'
#
loop_
_entity.id
_entity.type
_entity.pdbx_description
1 polymer ?
#
loop_
_entity_poly.entity_id
_entity_poly.type
_entity_poly.pdbx_seq_one_letter_code
_entity_poly.pdbx_strand_id
1 'polypeptide(L)'
;MRALTAKERRLLFFLLGAIFVLLNVVGLRAFLNRQQLLQSNIAQLRTQLDEHRGILADRTYWEERRAWLETNQPTDDVGTVEDDTKFTQFVETSAKNSGLEYTRRGGGPLPARGSIAEVYDASTVKGPMEAVVKWLSELQQPKDFRVIKQLRIKSGEPPEIVCDVEVARWYRPSEEVATP
;
A
#
# COMPACT_ATOMS: atom_id res chain seq x y z
N MET A 1 29.05 -57.57 -50.04
CA MET A 1 29.08 -56.93 -48.69
C MET A 1 30.51 -57.05 -48.18
N ARG A 2 31.22 -55.95 -47.95
CA ARG A 2 32.60 -55.95 -47.48
C ARG A 2 32.63 -56.33 -45.98
N ALA A 3 33.34 -57.42 -45.63
CA ALA A 3 33.52 -57.83 -44.24
C ALA A 3 34.37 -56.77 -43.50
N LEU A 4 33.87 -56.26 -42.37
CA LEU A 4 34.56 -55.28 -41.53
C LEU A 4 35.90 -55.86 -41.03
N THR A 5 36.94 -55.06 -41.13
CA THR A 5 38.26 -55.42 -40.61
C THR A 5 38.26 -55.39 -39.06
N ALA A 6 39.18 -56.15 -38.44
CA ALA A 6 39.28 -56.20 -36.97
C ALA A 6 39.45 -54.80 -36.30
N LYS A 7 40.07 -53.85 -37.00
CA LYS A 7 40.26 -52.48 -36.57
C LYS A 7 38.95 -51.69 -36.63
N GLU A 8 38.15 -51.84 -37.68
CA GLU A 8 36.87 -51.20 -37.85
C GLU A 8 35.85 -51.69 -36.82
N ARG A 9 35.86 -52.93 -36.45
CA ARG A 9 35.03 -53.54 -35.43
C ARG A 9 35.33 -52.90 -34.02
N ARG A 10 36.62 -52.74 -33.70
CA ARG A 10 37.00 -52.06 -32.40
C ARG A 10 36.58 -50.61 -32.39
N LEU A 11 36.77 -49.87 -33.45
CA LEU A 11 36.33 -48.51 -33.63
C LEU A 11 34.80 -48.35 -33.42
N LEU A 12 34.04 -49.27 -34.01
CA LEU A 12 32.58 -49.32 -33.94
C LEU A 12 32.12 -49.58 -32.49
N PHE A 13 32.79 -50.48 -31.76
CA PHE A 13 32.51 -50.69 -30.34
C PHE A 13 32.83 -49.47 -29.47
N PHE A 14 33.91 -48.76 -29.72
CA PHE A 14 34.22 -47.52 -29.01
C PHE A 14 33.22 -46.41 -29.32
N LEU A 15 32.81 -46.30 -30.58
CA LEU A 15 31.77 -45.32 -30.97
C LEU A 15 30.44 -45.61 -30.29
N LEU A 16 29.98 -46.86 -30.30
CA LEU A 16 28.75 -47.27 -29.61
C LEU A 16 28.84 -47.05 -28.11
N GLY A 17 29.98 -47.35 -27.50
CA GLY A 17 30.22 -47.07 -26.08
C GLY A 17 30.17 -45.58 -25.77
N ALA A 18 30.79 -44.74 -26.60
CA ALA A 18 30.75 -43.28 -26.43
C ALA A 18 29.33 -42.73 -26.57
N ILE A 19 28.56 -43.18 -27.56
CA ILE A 19 27.15 -42.80 -27.74
C ILE A 19 26.31 -43.24 -26.53
N PHE A 20 26.51 -44.44 -26.01
CA PHE A 20 25.80 -44.96 -24.86
C PHE A 20 26.08 -44.11 -23.61
N VAL A 21 27.34 -43.76 -23.35
CA VAL A 21 27.73 -42.89 -22.23
C VAL A 21 27.07 -41.51 -22.38
N LEU A 22 27.09 -40.92 -23.57
CA LEU A 22 26.54 -39.62 -23.86
C LEU A 22 25.02 -39.59 -23.62
N LEU A 23 24.28 -40.61 -24.09
CA LEU A 23 22.86 -40.76 -23.85
C LEU A 23 22.53 -40.89 -22.35
N ASN A 24 23.33 -41.67 -21.60
CA ASN A 24 23.14 -41.79 -20.16
C ASN A 24 23.38 -40.47 -19.45
N VAL A 25 24.41 -39.71 -19.81
CA VAL A 25 24.70 -38.40 -19.20
C VAL A 25 23.56 -37.40 -19.49
N VAL A 26 23.06 -37.35 -20.72
CA VAL A 26 21.93 -36.49 -21.11
C VAL A 26 20.67 -36.91 -20.38
N GLY A 27 20.37 -38.20 -20.31
CA GLY A 27 19.23 -38.73 -19.58
C GLY A 27 19.26 -38.41 -18.08
N LEU A 28 20.41 -38.59 -17.46
CA LEU A 28 20.61 -38.27 -16.04
C LEU A 28 20.44 -36.78 -15.77
N ARG A 29 21.00 -35.90 -16.59
CA ARG A 29 20.82 -34.45 -16.48
C ARG A 29 19.36 -34.06 -16.65
N ALA A 30 18.66 -34.59 -17.62
CA ALA A 30 17.25 -34.34 -17.82
C ALA A 30 16.38 -34.77 -16.63
N PHE A 31 16.72 -35.91 -16.03
CA PHE A 31 16.06 -36.43 -14.83
C PHE A 31 16.28 -35.50 -13.62
N LEU A 32 17.54 -35.13 -13.38
CA LEU A 32 17.89 -34.23 -12.25
C LEU A 32 17.23 -32.86 -12.40
N ASN A 33 17.22 -32.30 -13.62
CA ASN A 33 16.57 -31.02 -13.87
C ASN A 33 15.04 -31.09 -13.62
N ARG A 34 14.38 -32.18 -14.03
CA ARG A 34 12.95 -32.37 -13.73
C ARG A 34 12.69 -32.47 -12.23
N GLN A 35 13.56 -33.17 -11.50
CA GLN A 35 13.43 -33.32 -10.06
C GLN A 35 13.60 -31.98 -9.34
N GLN A 36 14.57 -31.16 -9.73
CA GLN A 36 14.74 -29.80 -9.20
C GLN A 36 13.53 -28.90 -9.49
N LEU A 37 13.00 -28.98 -10.70
CA LEU A 37 11.83 -28.20 -11.13
C LEU A 37 10.57 -28.57 -10.32
N LEU A 38 10.37 -29.85 -10.06
CA LEU A 38 9.28 -30.31 -9.20
C LEU A 38 9.45 -29.87 -7.76
N GLN A 39 10.67 -29.94 -7.22
CA GLN A 39 10.95 -29.47 -5.85
C GLN A 39 10.74 -27.97 -5.71
N SER A 40 11.18 -27.17 -6.70
CA SER A 40 10.97 -25.71 -6.68
C SER A 40 9.47 -25.36 -6.75
N ASN A 41 8.69 -26.06 -7.59
CA ASN A 41 7.25 -25.84 -7.67
C ASN A 41 6.54 -26.21 -6.37
N ILE A 42 6.93 -27.30 -5.72
CA ILE A 42 6.37 -27.70 -4.41
C ILE A 42 6.71 -26.65 -3.35
N ALA A 43 7.96 -26.17 -3.32
CA ALA A 43 8.36 -25.12 -2.39
C ALA A 43 7.56 -23.82 -2.60
N GLN A 44 7.40 -23.41 -3.87
CA GLN A 44 6.62 -22.21 -4.21
C GLN A 44 5.14 -22.35 -3.81
N LEU A 45 4.52 -23.51 -4.10
CA LEU A 45 3.14 -23.75 -3.70
C LEU A 45 2.96 -23.77 -2.18
N ARG A 46 3.94 -24.31 -1.43
CA ARG A 46 3.90 -24.26 0.05
C ARG A 46 3.97 -22.83 0.56
N THR A 47 4.87 -22.01 0.02
CA THR A 47 4.96 -20.59 0.40
C THR A 47 3.63 -19.86 0.13
N GLN A 48 3.01 -20.07 -1.03
CA GLN A 48 1.70 -19.49 -1.34
C GLN A 48 0.61 -19.98 -0.38
N LEU A 49 0.60 -21.26 -0.03
CA LEU A 49 -0.35 -21.81 0.94
C LEU A 49 -0.17 -21.19 2.33
N ASP A 50 1.06 -20.98 2.77
CA ASP A 50 1.32 -20.39 4.09
C ASP A 50 0.97 -18.88 4.10
N GLU A 51 1.22 -18.15 3.02
CA GLU A 51 0.73 -16.77 2.84
C GLU A 51 -0.79 -16.69 2.90
N HIS A 52 -1.49 -17.54 2.15
CA HIS A 52 -2.96 -17.57 2.17
C HIS A 52 -3.53 -18.00 3.53
N ARG A 53 -2.87 -18.92 4.22
CA ARG A 53 -3.26 -19.30 5.60
C ARG A 53 -3.06 -18.15 6.58
N GLY A 54 -1.99 -17.37 6.45
CA GLY A 54 -1.78 -16.14 7.22
C GLY A 54 -2.92 -15.15 7.03
N ILE A 55 -3.29 -14.86 5.78
CA ILE A 55 -4.41 -13.96 5.45
C ILE A 55 -5.73 -14.49 6.03
N LEU A 56 -5.99 -15.80 5.95
CA LEU A 56 -7.20 -16.40 6.52
C LEU A 56 -7.22 -16.37 8.05
N ALA A 57 -6.07 -16.52 8.71
CA ALA A 57 -5.98 -16.42 10.17
C ALA A 57 -6.32 -14.99 10.65
N ASP A 58 -5.95 -13.98 9.87
CA ASP A 58 -6.25 -12.57 10.19
C ASP A 58 -7.67 -12.15 9.78
N ARG A 59 -8.43 -13.02 9.14
CA ARG A 59 -9.77 -12.71 8.62
C ARG A 59 -10.69 -12.14 9.69
N THR A 60 -10.79 -12.79 10.85
CA THR A 60 -11.65 -12.35 11.96
C THR A 60 -11.27 -10.95 12.43
N TYR A 61 -9.99 -10.69 12.55
CA TYR A 61 -9.46 -9.36 12.91
C TYR A 61 -9.89 -8.27 11.92
N TRP A 62 -9.84 -8.57 10.62
CA TRP A 62 -10.23 -7.62 9.58
C TRP A 62 -11.76 -7.45 9.49
N GLU A 63 -12.53 -8.52 9.71
CA GLU A 63 -13.99 -8.48 9.76
C GLU A 63 -14.48 -7.64 10.94
N GLU A 64 -13.89 -7.78 12.13
CA GLU A 64 -14.20 -6.96 13.30
C GLU A 64 -13.87 -5.47 13.04
N ARG A 65 -12.72 -5.19 12.44
CA ARG A 65 -12.36 -3.81 12.08
C ARG A 65 -13.28 -3.20 11.03
N ARG A 66 -13.67 -4.01 10.06
CA ARG A 66 -14.63 -3.57 9.04
C ARG A 66 -15.98 -3.24 9.69
N ALA A 67 -16.49 -4.11 10.53
CA ALA A 67 -17.74 -3.88 11.25
C ALA A 67 -17.66 -2.63 12.13
N TRP A 68 -16.52 -2.43 12.80
CA TRP A 68 -16.28 -1.22 13.58
C TRP A 68 -16.29 0.05 12.70
N LEU A 69 -15.63 0.02 11.53
CA LEU A 69 -15.64 1.13 10.58
C LEU A 69 -17.06 1.40 10.08
N GLU A 70 -17.81 0.38 9.71
CA GLU A 70 -19.19 0.50 9.23
C GLU A 70 -20.12 1.17 10.25
N THR A 71 -19.85 0.95 11.55
CA THR A 71 -20.64 1.53 12.64
C THR A 71 -20.20 2.93 13.04
N ASN A 72 -18.89 3.22 12.95
CA ASN A 72 -18.31 4.47 13.49
C ASN A 72 -17.92 5.48 12.42
N GLN A 73 -17.84 5.07 11.16
CA GLN A 73 -17.48 5.98 10.08
C GLN A 73 -18.63 7.00 9.89
N PRO A 74 -18.34 8.31 9.87
CA PRO A 74 -19.35 9.31 9.62
C PRO A 74 -20.02 9.06 8.26
N THR A 75 -21.34 8.90 8.30
CA THR A 75 -22.19 8.91 7.11
C THR A 75 -22.71 10.33 6.98
N ASP A 76 -21.93 11.19 6.41
CA ASP A 76 -22.41 12.51 6.08
C ASP A 76 -22.83 12.49 4.61
N ASP A 77 -23.88 13.22 4.25
CA ASP A 77 -24.29 13.49 2.86
C ASP A 77 -23.22 14.34 2.12
N VAL A 78 -21.97 14.08 2.43
CA VAL A 78 -20.79 14.87 2.16
C VAL A 78 -20.19 14.46 0.84
N GLY A 79 -20.01 15.38 0.02
CA GLY A 79 -19.47 15.39 -1.34
C GLY A 79 -19.77 16.71 -1.99
N THR A 80 -20.44 17.60 -1.25
CA THR A 80 -20.83 18.91 -1.74
C THR A 80 -19.75 19.95 -1.43
N VAL A 81 -19.71 21.00 -2.23
CA VAL A 81 -18.88 22.20 -2.01
C VAL A 81 -19.12 22.81 -0.61
N GLU A 82 -20.31 22.55 -0.04
CA GLU A 82 -20.68 23.05 1.29
C GLU A 82 -19.87 22.40 2.42
N ASP A 83 -19.56 21.14 2.29
CA ASP A 83 -18.80 20.43 3.32
C ASP A 83 -17.29 20.72 3.26
N ASP A 84 -16.74 20.95 2.07
CA ASP A 84 -15.40 21.50 1.92
C ASP A 84 -15.30 22.85 2.63
N THR A 85 -16.31 23.72 2.45
CA THR A 85 -16.37 25.01 3.10
C THR A 85 -16.44 24.88 4.61
N LYS A 86 -17.27 24.00 5.14
CA LYS A 86 -17.40 23.75 6.58
C LYS A 86 -16.10 23.20 7.18
N PHE A 87 -15.47 22.25 6.47
CA PHE A 87 -14.21 21.67 6.94
C PHE A 87 -13.08 22.71 6.95
N THR A 88 -12.95 23.48 5.88
CA THR A 88 -11.96 24.56 5.80
C THR A 88 -12.20 25.63 6.87
N GLN A 89 -13.45 26.06 7.07
CA GLN A 89 -13.80 27.00 8.12
C GLN A 89 -13.48 26.47 9.51
N PHE A 90 -13.69 25.17 9.74
CA PHE A 90 -13.32 24.53 10.99
C PHE A 90 -11.82 24.61 11.24
N VAL A 91 -10.99 24.23 10.23
CA VAL A 91 -9.52 24.27 10.34
C VAL A 91 -9.02 25.69 10.57
N GLU A 92 -9.54 26.66 9.79
CA GLU A 92 -9.19 28.08 9.93
C GLU A 92 -9.56 28.63 11.30
N THR A 93 -10.81 28.38 11.75
CA THR A 93 -11.29 28.87 13.05
C THR A 93 -10.52 28.25 14.20
N SER A 94 -10.21 26.96 14.13
CA SER A 94 -9.39 26.27 15.12
C SER A 94 -7.98 26.85 15.22
N ALA A 95 -7.35 27.16 14.07
CA ALA A 95 -6.04 27.80 14.04
C ALA A 95 -6.07 29.20 14.67
N LYS A 96 -7.05 30.04 14.30
CA LYS A 96 -7.23 31.38 14.83
C LYS A 96 -7.50 31.37 16.32
N ASN A 97 -8.34 30.45 16.81
CA ASN A 97 -8.62 30.29 18.22
C ASN A 97 -7.38 29.88 19.04
N SER A 98 -6.44 29.22 18.41
CA SER A 98 -5.13 28.87 18.98
C SER A 98 -4.10 30.00 18.87
N GLY A 99 -4.49 31.18 18.36
CA GLY A 99 -3.60 32.33 18.21
C GLY A 99 -2.61 32.20 17.05
N LEU A 100 -2.91 31.37 16.04
CA LEU A 100 -2.07 31.14 14.89
C LEU A 100 -2.52 31.99 13.69
N GLU A 101 -1.57 32.47 12.91
CA GLU A 101 -1.83 33.02 11.59
C GLU A 101 -2.09 31.86 10.63
N TYR A 102 -3.24 31.88 9.96
CA TYR A 102 -3.65 30.84 9.00
C TYR A 102 -3.68 31.39 7.59
N THR A 103 -3.09 30.66 6.66
CA THR A 103 -3.13 30.95 5.21
C THR A 103 -3.46 29.66 4.46
N ARG A 104 -4.62 29.63 3.81
CA ARG A 104 -5.01 28.48 2.94
C ARG A 104 -4.15 28.45 1.70
N ARG A 105 -3.63 27.29 1.34
CA ARG A 105 -2.88 27.02 0.10
C ARG A 105 -3.71 26.26 -0.94
N GLY A 106 -4.62 25.44 -0.47
CA GLY A 106 -5.47 24.62 -1.32
C GLY A 106 -6.36 23.73 -0.47
N GLY A 107 -7.18 22.94 -1.12
CA GLY A 107 -8.09 22.01 -0.45
C GLY A 107 -9.30 21.74 -1.31
N GLY A 108 -10.08 20.77 -0.91
CA GLY A 108 -11.31 20.40 -1.56
C GLY A 108 -11.61 18.90 -1.43
N PRO A 109 -12.76 18.49 -1.96
CA PRO A 109 -13.11 17.08 -2.01
C PRO A 109 -12.24 16.34 -3.04
N LEU A 110 -11.80 15.15 -2.67
CA LEU A 110 -11.13 14.22 -3.58
C LEU A 110 -12.12 13.18 -4.10
N PRO A 111 -11.90 12.67 -5.32
CA PRO A 111 -12.73 11.60 -5.86
C PRO A 111 -12.78 10.41 -4.92
N ALA A 112 -13.98 9.87 -4.67
CA ALA A 112 -14.15 8.71 -3.82
C ALA A 112 -13.35 7.51 -4.35
N ARG A 113 -12.72 6.78 -3.44
CA ARG A 113 -12.01 5.53 -3.73
C ARG A 113 -12.74 4.39 -3.04
N GLY A 114 -13.60 3.70 -3.78
CA GLY A 114 -14.47 2.66 -3.23
C GLY A 114 -15.50 3.28 -2.27
N SER A 115 -15.53 2.79 -1.03
CA SER A 115 -16.45 3.26 0.01
C SER A 115 -15.91 4.43 0.86
N ILE A 116 -14.81 5.05 0.44
CA ILE A 116 -14.16 6.13 1.20
C ILE A 116 -14.05 7.35 0.31
N ALA A 117 -14.57 8.47 0.79
CA ALA A 117 -14.34 9.79 0.24
C ALA A 117 -13.51 10.63 1.23
N GLU A 118 -12.85 11.64 0.71
CA GLU A 118 -11.91 12.46 1.45
C GLU A 118 -12.14 13.94 1.10
N VAL A 119 -12.17 14.77 2.12
CA VAL A 119 -12.01 16.22 1.99
C VAL A 119 -10.70 16.62 2.67
N TYR A 120 -9.94 17.51 2.06
CA TYR A 120 -8.67 17.95 2.63
C TYR A 120 -8.54 19.47 2.61
N ASP A 121 -7.75 19.97 3.55
CA ASP A 121 -7.30 21.36 3.63
C ASP A 121 -5.78 21.39 3.69
N ALA A 122 -5.17 22.14 2.78
CA ALA A 122 -3.74 22.38 2.76
C ALA A 122 -3.49 23.84 3.11
N SER A 123 -2.81 24.07 4.22
CA SER A 123 -2.60 25.40 4.77
C SER A 123 -1.19 25.60 5.30
N THR A 124 -0.83 26.86 5.46
CA THR A 124 0.36 27.28 6.20
C THR A 124 -0.08 28.02 7.44
N VAL A 125 0.42 27.60 8.59
CA VAL A 125 0.20 28.27 9.85
C VAL A 125 1.50 28.83 10.40
N LYS A 126 1.43 29.99 11.05
CA LYS A 126 2.58 30.66 11.65
C LYS A 126 2.23 31.04 13.10
N GLY A 127 3.17 30.83 14.01
CA GLY A 127 3.02 31.19 15.41
C GLY A 127 4.04 30.50 16.32
N PRO A 128 3.87 30.65 17.66
CA PRO A 128 4.72 30.01 18.63
C PRO A 128 4.64 28.48 18.54
N MET A 129 5.78 27.79 18.70
CA MET A 129 5.88 26.32 18.63
C MET A 129 4.85 25.62 19.52
N GLU A 130 4.67 26.11 20.75
CA GLU A 130 3.73 25.53 21.72
C GLU A 130 2.28 25.58 21.19
N ALA A 131 1.86 26.73 20.65
CA ALA A 131 0.52 26.90 20.08
C ALA A 131 0.30 26.00 18.86
N VAL A 132 1.31 25.87 17.98
CA VAL A 132 1.24 24.99 16.82
C VAL A 132 1.10 23.52 17.25
N VAL A 133 1.90 23.05 18.20
CA VAL A 133 1.84 21.65 18.67
C VAL A 133 0.50 21.36 19.34
N LYS A 134 0.00 22.25 20.18
CA LYS A 134 -1.30 22.12 20.81
C LYS A 134 -2.41 22.04 19.77
N TRP A 135 -2.41 22.97 18.81
CA TRP A 135 -3.39 22.98 17.71
C TRP A 135 -3.35 21.70 16.87
N LEU A 136 -2.17 21.20 16.51
CA LEU A 136 -2.02 19.93 15.76
C LEU A 136 -2.59 18.75 16.55
N SER A 137 -2.40 18.69 17.87
CA SER A 137 -2.95 17.62 18.71
C SER A 137 -4.47 17.67 18.81
N GLU A 138 -5.06 18.86 18.85
CA GLU A 138 -6.52 19.07 18.85
C GLU A 138 -7.14 18.76 17.47
N LEU A 139 -6.39 19.05 16.40
CA LEU A 139 -6.83 18.81 15.03
C LEU A 139 -6.90 17.32 14.70
N GLN A 140 -5.93 16.55 15.18
CA GLN A 140 -5.86 15.10 14.96
C GLN A 140 -6.79 14.38 15.93
N GLN A 141 -8.03 14.14 15.48
CA GLN A 141 -9.02 13.40 16.25
C GLN A 141 -9.46 12.13 15.49
N PRO A 142 -8.96 10.96 15.90
CA PRO A 142 -9.32 9.69 15.25
C PRO A 142 -10.82 9.39 15.29
N LYS A 143 -11.53 9.84 16.32
CA LYS A 143 -12.98 9.67 16.47
C LYS A 143 -13.79 10.38 15.38
N ASP A 144 -13.27 11.51 14.88
CA ASP A 144 -13.90 12.30 13.82
C ASP A 144 -13.31 11.99 12.45
N PHE A 145 -12.50 10.92 12.35
CA PHE A 145 -11.79 10.50 11.13
C PHE A 145 -10.94 11.62 10.52
N ARG A 146 -10.41 12.51 11.36
CA ARG A 146 -9.49 13.57 10.95
C ARG A 146 -8.05 13.10 11.12
N VAL A 147 -7.22 13.35 10.10
CA VAL A 147 -5.82 12.93 10.04
C VAL A 147 -4.95 14.01 9.42
N ILE A 148 -3.75 14.18 9.95
CA ILE A 148 -2.71 14.99 9.34
C ILE A 148 -1.98 14.12 8.32
N LYS A 149 -2.14 14.41 7.02
CA LYS A 149 -1.50 13.68 5.92
C LYS A 149 -0.06 14.11 5.70
N GLN A 150 0.17 15.41 5.79
CA GLN A 150 1.50 15.98 5.59
C GLN A 150 1.75 17.06 6.61
N LEU A 151 2.96 17.07 7.16
CA LEU A 151 3.44 18.06 8.09
C LEU A 151 4.86 18.46 7.72
N ARG A 152 5.10 19.76 7.56
CA ARG A 152 6.43 20.31 7.34
C ARG A 152 6.62 21.53 8.22
N ILE A 153 7.53 21.46 9.17
CA ILE A 153 7.85 22.54 10.07
C ILE A 153 9.15 23.19 9.60
N LYS A 154 9.14 24.52 9.52
CA LYS A 154 10.28 25.36 9.16
C LYS A 154 10.52 26.38 10.26
N SER A 155 11.77 26.79 10.43
CA SER A 155 12.10 27.93 11.28
C SER A 155 11.51 29.22 10.66
N GLY A 156 10.82 30.00 11.48
CA GLY A 156 10.41 31.37 11.18
C GLY A 156 11.33 32.38 11.86
N GLU A 157 10.85 33.61 12.04
CA GLU A 157 11.52 34.59 12.88
C GLU A 157 11.26 34.21 14.36
N PRO A 158 12.33 33.99 15.15
CA PRO A 158 12.13 33.59 16.55
C PRO A 158 11.26 34.57 17.33
N PRO A 159 10.30 34.09 18.16
CA PRO A 159 10.05 32.71 18.59
C PRO A 159 9.08 31.90 17.71
N GLU A 160 8.75 32.38 16.51
CA GLU A 160 7.74 31.81 15.65
C GLU A 160 8.28 30.71 14.74
N ILE A 161 7.44 29.76 14.42
CA ILE A 161 7.67 28.74 13.40
C ILE A 161 6.63 28.85 12.27
N VAL A 162 7.00 28.36 11.12
CA VAL A 162 6.11 28.22 9.96
C VAL A 162 5.85 26.73 9.75
N CYS A 163 4.59 26.36 9.75
CA CYS A 163 4.16 24.98 9.59
C CYS A 163 3.27 24.82 8.36
N ASP A 164 3.74 24.07 7.37
CA ASP A 164 2.90 23.63 6.25
C ASP A 164 2.21 22.34 6.66
N VAL A 165 0.89 22.33 6.66
CA VAL A 165 0.08 21.19 7.09
C VAL A 165 -0.95 20.85 6.03
N GLU A 166 -1.20 19.56 5.83
CA GLU A 166 -2.31 19.03 5.07
C GLU A 166 -3.14 18.14 5.98
N VAL A 167 -4.38 18.53 6.22
CA VAL A 167 -5.33 17.83 7.08
C VAL A 167 -6.43 17.26 6.20
N ALA A 168 -6.82 16.03 6.46
CA ALA A 168 -7.92 15.40 5.76
C ALA A 168 -8.96 14.85 6.74
N ARG A 169 -10.20 14.78 6.27
CA ARG A 169 -11.28 14.06 6.90
C ARG A 169 -11.80 13.00 5.95
N TRP A 170 -11.95 11.79 6.46
CA TRP A 170 -12.50 10.67 5.71
C TRP A 170 -13.96 10.42 6.11
N TYR A 171 -14.78 10.07 5.13
CA TYR A 171 -16.19 9.80 5.33
C TYR A 171 -16.69 8.76 4.31
N ARG A 172 -17.87 8.21 4.55
CA ARG A 172 -18.56 7.35 3.58
C ARG A 172 -19.45 8.26 2.72
N PRO A 173 -19.28 8.26 1.39
CA PRO A 173 -20.19 8.98 0.51
C PRO A 173 -21.60 8.36 0.61
N SER A 174 -22.65 9.19 0.60
CA SER A 174 -24.00 8.72 0.42
C SER A 174 -24.14 8.00 -0.94
N GLU A 175 -24.99 6.99 -1.01
CA GLU A 175 -25.15 6.16 -2.22
C GLU A 175 -25.52 6.98 -3.48
N GLU A 176 -26.03 8.19 -3.31
CA GLU A 176 -26.46 9.08 -4.40
C GLU A 176 -25.29 9.70 -5.22
N VAL A 177 -24.07 9.71 -4.67
CA VAL A 177 -22.87 10.28 -5.33
C VAL A 177 -21.98 9.19 -5.97
N ALA A 178 -22.29 7.93 -5.76
CA ALA A 178 -21.49 6.78 -6.23
C ALA A 178 -21.77 6.32 -7.67
N THR A 179 -22.57 7.05 -8.43
CA THR A 179 -22.83 6.74 -9.86
C THR A 179 -21.84 7.49 -10.75
N PRO A 180 -21.08 6.77 -11.61
CA PRO A 180 -20.12 7.35 -12.53
C PRO A 180 -20.76 8.13 -13.66
#